data_dcfe5b510bf8a6c893445ad1f588d14e
#
_entry.id   dcfe5b510bf8a6c893445ad1f588d14e
#
_cell.length_a   1.000
_cell.length_b   1.000
_cell.length_c   1.000
_cell.angle_alpha   90.00
_cell.angle_beta   90.00
_cell.angle_gamma   90.00
#
_symmetry.space_group_name_H-M   'P 1'
#
loop_
_entity.id
_entity.type
_entity.pdbx_description
1 polymer ?
#
loop_
_entity_poly.entity_id
_entity_poly.type
_entity_poly.pdbx_seq_one_letter_code
_entity_poly.pdbx_strand_id
1 'polypeptide(L)'
;NRYIKILQDAKILYRCNRFDLKSRRSLAGEQKYYLADCAFYFAMNTDNRINYGPVLENIVYTYARSQNYAVSIGRIGKLECDFILRDEQMQYAYVQVAMTIMNSRETEDREYRPLEQIADNYPKFVMTRGDMIQKRNGIRHVNLPEFIQTQGSFT
;
A
#
# COMPACT_ATOMS: atom_id res chain seq x y z
N ASN A 1 11.97 -10.43 18.04
CA ASN A 1 11.39 -9.76 19.20
C ASN A 1 10.15 -10.54 19.66
N ARG A 2 10.17 -11.04 20.91
CA ARG A 2 9.13 -11.91 21.47
C ARG A 2 7.73 -11.26 21.47
N TYR A 3 7.65 -9.96 21.77
CA TYR A 3 6.37 -9.23 21.80
C TYR A 3 5.72 -9.13 20.43
N ILE A 4 6.48 -8.84 19.39
CA ILE A 4 5.96 -8.80 18.01
C ILE A 4 5.39 -10.16 17.62
N LYS A 5 6.05 -11.26 17.99
CA LYS A 5 5.54 -12.60 17.70
C LYS A 5 4.20 -12.86 18.40
N ILE A 6 4.09 -12.49 19.67
CA ILE A 6 2.81 -12.62 20.43
C ILE A 6 1.69 -11.87 19.72
N LEU A 7 1.92 -10.63 19.29
CA LEU A 7 0.92 -9.83 18.58
C LEU A 7 0.56 -10.42 17.21
N GLN A 8 1.51 -11.04 16.52
CA GLN A 8 1.25 -11.76 15.27
C GLN A 8 0.44 -13.05 15.50
N ASP A 9 0.79 -13.83 16.52
CA ASP A 9 0.07 -15.04 16.88
C ASP A 9 -1.39 -14.72 17.31
N ALA A 10 -1.58 -13.60 18.02
CA ALA A 10 -2.89 -13.05 18.39
C ALA A 10 -3.67 -12.40 17.20
N LYS A 11 -3.11 -12.36 16.00
CA LYS A 11 -3.70 -11.72 14.81
C LYS A 11 -3.98 -10.22 14.96
N ILE A 12 -3.22 -9.54 15.82
CA ILE A 12 -3.27 -8.08 15.99
C ILE A 12 -2.35 -7.37 15.00
N LEU A 13 -1.18 -8.00 14.71
CA LEU A 13 -0.21 -7.51 13.75
C LEU A 13 0.01 -8.49 12.60
N TYR A 14 0.11 -7.95 11.39
CA TYR A 14 0.49 -8.67 10.19
C TYR A 14 1.84 -8.20 9.70
N ARG A 15 2.74 -9.13 9.45
CA ARG A 15 4.03 -8.85 8.82
C ARG A 15 3.88 -8.81 7.31
N CYS A 16 4.36 -7.73 6.70
CA CYS A 16 4.45 -7.55 5.26
C CYS A 16 5.91 -7.51 4.84
N ASN A 17 6.34 -8.51 4.08
CA ASN A 17 7.72 -8.64 3.63
C ASN A 17 7.98 -7.75 2.41
N ARG A 18 9.25 -7.38 2.20
CA ARG A 18 9.69 -6.73 0.98
C ARG A 18 9.90 -7.74 -0.14
N PHE A 19 9.53 -7.31 -1.33
CA PHE A 19 9.77 -8.02 -2.58
C PHE A 19 10.49 -7.11 -3.57
N ASP A 20 11.63 -7.57 -4.06
CA ASP A 20 12.39 -6.85 -5.08
C ASP A 20 11.92 -7.29 -6.47
N LEU A 21 11.32 -6.35 -7.20
CA LEU A 21 10.79 -6.58 -8.55
C LEU A 21 11.88 -6.90 -9.56
N LYS A 22 13.08 -6.37 -9.39
CA LYS A 22 14.19 -6.62 -10.31
C LYS A 22 14.74 -8.04 -10.20
N SER A 23 14.97 -8.51 -9.00
CA SER A 23 15.49 -9.87 -8.74
C SER A 23 14.37 -10.91 -8.60
N ARG A 24 13.11 -10.48 -8.48
CA ARG A 24 11.92 -11.31 -8.19
C ARG A 24 12.09 -12.16 -6.95
N ARG A 25 12.66 -11.60 -5.88
CA ARG A 25 12.92 -12.29 -4.62
C ARG A 25 12.36 -11.52 -3.43
N SER A 26 11.87 -12.26 -2.44
CA SER A 26 11.58 -11.69 -1.14
C SER A 26 12.89 -11.33 -0.44
N LEU A 27 12.95 -10.10 0.11
CA LEU A 27 14.10 -9.60 0.84
C LEU A 27 13.95 -9.95 2.32
N ALA A 28 14.98 -10.60 2.87
CA ALA A 28 15.06 -10.84 4.31
C ALA A 28 15.47 -9.56 5.04
N GLY A 29 14.87 -9.31 6.20
CA GLY A 29 15.32 -8.32 7.18
C GLY A 29 14.57 -6.99 7.20
N GLU A 30 14.09 -6.47 6.10
CA GLU A 30 13.30 -5.24 6.08
C GLU A 30 11.82 -5.55 5.85
N GLN A 31 11.00 -5.26 6.82
CA GLN A 31 9.57 -5.54 6.78
C GLN A 31 8.76 -4.42 7.44
N LYS A 32 7.56 -4.20 6.95
CA LYS A 32 6.57 -3.36 7.65
C LYS A 32 5.58 -4.25 8.41
N TYR A 33 4.92 -3.64 9.38
CA TYR A 33 3.87 -4.28 10.14
C TYR A 33 2.60 -3.46 10.01
N TYR A 34 1.48 -4.15 9.79
CA TYR A 34 0.16 -3.54 9.68
C TYR A 34 -0.75 -4.08 10.77
N LEU A 35 -1.62 -3.22 11.28
CA LEU A 35 -2.61 -3.57 12.28
C LEU A 35 -3.81 -4.29 11.64
N ALA A 36 -4.36 -5.26 12.33
CA ALA A 36 -5.62 -5.88 11.93
C ALA A 36 -6.79 -4.89 11.92
N ASP A 37 -6.75 -3.94 12.88
CA ASP A 37 -7.76 -2.88 13.02
C ASP A 37 -7.06 -1.55 13.32
N CYS A 38 -7.35 -0.54 12.53
CA CYS A 38 -6.82 0.83 12.73
C CYS A 38 -7.30 1.47 14.05
N ALA A 39 -8.35 0.95 14.69
CA ALA A 39 -8.78 1.42 15.99
C ALA A 39 -7.68 1.34 17.05
N PHE A 40 -6.78 0.35 16.97
CA PHE A 40 -5.61 0.28 17.85
C PHE A 40 -4.70 1.50 17.71
N TYR A 41 -4.50 1.99 16.49
CA TYR A 41 -3.69 3.18 16.26
C TYR A 41 -4.28 4.40 16.95
N PHE A 42 -5.58 4.61 16.82
CA PHE A 42 -6.27 5.73 17.46
C PHE A 42 -6.36 5.60 18.98
N ALA A 43 -6.61 4.38 19.48
CA ALA A 43 -6.70 4.14 20.92
C ALA A 43 -5.38 4.35 21.67
N MET A 44 -4.25 4.07 21.01
CA MET A 44 -2.91 4.22 21.60
C MET A 44 -2.26 5.57 21.34
N ASN A 45 -2.78 6.33 20.39
CA ASN A 45 -2.23 7.63 20.05
C ASN A 45 -2.91 8.73 20.87
N THR A 46 -2.20 9.23 21.88
CA THR A 46 -2.67 10.29 22.78
C THR A 46 -2.40 11.71 22.24
N ASP A 47 -1.68 11.82 21.13
CA ASP A 47 -1.37 13.11 20.49
C ASP A 47 -2.47 13.49 19.50
N ASN A 48 -2.91 14.75 19.53
CA ASN A 48 -3.88 15.30 18.58
C ASN A 48 -3.32 15.46 17.15
N ARG A 49 -2.05 15.15 16.92
CA ARG A 49 -1.38 15.22 15.62
C ARG A 49 -1.36 13.86 14.95
N ILE A 50 -2.51 13.39 14.53
CA ILE A 50 -2.62 12.11 13.84
C ILE A 50 -2.00 12.22 12.43
N ASN A 51 -0.99 11.41 12.16
CA ASN A 51 -0.49 11.20 10.81
C ASN A 51 -1.36 10.14 10.11
N TYR A 52 -2.20 10.58 9.18
CA TYR A 52 -3.11 9.69 8.46
C TYR A 52 -2.45 8.87 7.34
N GLY A 53 -1.25 9.20 6.89
CA GLY A 53 -0.55 8.45 5.85
C GLY A 53 -0.41 6.96 6.18
N PRO A 54 0.18 6.58 7.31
CA PRO A 54 0.26 5.18 7.74
C PRO A 54 -1.10 4.50 7.93
N VAL A 55 -2.14 5.27 8.32
CA VAL A 55 -3.51 4.75 8.45
C VAL A 55 -4.08 4.38 7.09
N LEU A 56 -3.88 5.22 6.07
CA LEU A 56 -4.34 4.91 4.70
C LEU A 56 -3.61 3.69 4.13
N GLU A 57 -2.29 3.58 4.32
CA GLU A 57 -1.56 2.37 3.93
C GLU A 57 -2.14 1.12 4.63
N ASN A 58 -2.41 1.22 5.92
CA ASN A 58 -2.98 0.11 6.69
C ASN A 58 -4.37 -0.30 6.18
N ILE A 59 -5.21 0.67 5.82
CA ILE A 59 -6.54 0.43 5.22
C ILE A 59 -6.39 -0.32 3.89
N VAL A 60 -5.50 0.12 3.01
CA VAL A 60 -5.26 -0.55 1.73
C VAL A 60 -4.73 -1.97 1.95
N TYR A 61 -3.80 -2.16 2.89
CA TYR A 61 -3.29 -3.47 3.25
C TYR A 61 -4.40 -4.43 3.69
N THR A 62 -5.24 -4.02 4.65
CA THR A 62 -6.32 -4.86 5.16
C THR A 62 -7.38 -5.13 4.10
N TYR A 63 -7.71 -4.13 3.28
CA TYR A 63 -8.64 -4.29 2.16
C TYR A 63 -8.10 -5.30 1.12
N ALA A 64 -6.86 -5.17 0.68
CA ALA A 64 -6.26 -6.10 -0.27
C ALA A 64 -6.22 -7.54 0.30
N ARG A 65 -5.91 -7.69 1.59
CA ARG A 65 -5.95 -8.98 2.27
C ARG A 65 -7.35 -9.58 2.33
N SER A 66 -8.38 -8.76 2.54
CA SER A 66 -9.79 -9.22 2.54
C SER A 66 -10.25 -9.70 1.16
N GLN A 67 -9.61 -9.21 0.11
CA GLN A 67 -9.85 -9.64 -1.28
C GLN A 67 -8.93 -10.81 -1.70
N ASN A 68 -8.30 -11.51 -0.75
CA ASN A 68 -7.40 -12.66 -0.96
C ASN A 68 -6.10 -12.37 -1.72
N TYR A 69 -5.67 -11.11 -1.82
CA TYR A 69 -4.35 -10.83 -2.37
C TYR A 69 -3.22 -11.19 -1.39
N ALA A 70 -2.16 -11.79 -1.91
CA ALA A 70 -0.87 -11.80 -1.25
C ALA A 70 -0.25 -10.41 -1.39
N VAL A 71 0.12 -9.78 -0.26
CA VAL A 71 0.60 -8.39 -0.21
C VAL A 71 2.06 -8.37 0.18
N SER A 72 2.86 -7.62 -0.57
CA SER A 72 4.27 -7.34 -0.29
C SER A 72 4.57 -5.86 -0.49
N ILE A 73 5.62 -5.36 0.14
CA ILE A 73 6.15 -4.02 -0.14
C ILE A 73 7.06 -4.13 -1.35
N GLY A 74 6.89 -3.24 -2.33
CA GLY A 74 7.66 -3.26 -3.56
C GLY A 74 8.98 -2.50 -3.44
N ARG A 75 10.08 -3.14 -3.86
CA ARG A 75 11.35 -2.46 -4.12
C ARG A 75 11.64 -2.43 -5.61
N ILE A 76 11.93 -1.24 -6.13
CA ILE A 76 12.26 -1.02 -7.54
C ILE A 76 13.58 -0.25 -7.58
N GLY A 77 14.69 -0.98 -7.58
CA GLY A 77 16.01 -0.37 -7.44
C GLY A 77 16.17 0.35 -6.10
N LYS A 78 16.23 1.70 -6.13
CA LYS A 78 16.30 2.54 -4.93
C LYS A 78 14.93 3.07 -4.48
N LEU A 79 13.88 2.86 -5.27
CA LEU A 79 12.54 3.33 -4.98
C LEU A 79 11.73 2.25 -4.25
N GLU A 80 10.74 2.70 -3.50
CA GLU A 80 9.75 1.85 -2.84
C GLU A 80 8.39 2.10 -3.48
N CYS A 81 7.66 1.02 -3.79
CA CYS A 81 6.24 1.02 -4.07
C CYS A 81 5.55 0.47 -2.83
N ASP A 82 4.51 1.13 -2.35
CA ASP A 82 3.89 0.75 -1.08
C ASP A 82 3.42 -0.70 -1.09
N PHE A 83 2.74 -1.12 -2.17
CA PHE A 83 2.29 -2.49 -2.27
C PHE A 83 2.46 -3.11 -3.65
N ILE A 84 2.90 -4.36 -3.64
CA ILE A 84 2.74 -5.32 -4.73
C ILE A 84 1.67 -6.30 -4.29
N LEU A 85 0.59 -6.37 -5.03
CA LEU A 85 -0.51 -7.32 -4.83
C LEU A 85 -0.38 -8.45 -5.82
N ARG A 86 -0.65 -9.67 -5.37
CA ARG A 86 -0.65 -10.86 -6.24
C ARG A 86 -1.86 -11.72 -5.90
N ASP A 87 -2.66 -12.02 -6.89
CA ASP A 87 -3.80 -12.93 -6.75
C ASP A 87 -3.41 -14.41 -6.84
N GLU A 88 -4.39 -15.30 -6.73
CA GLU A 88 -4.20 -16.74 -6.81
C GLU A 88 -3.79 -17.21 -8.23
N GLN A 89 -4.13 -16.45 -9.26
CA GLN A 89 -3.77 -16.70 -10.65
C GLN A 89 -2.41 -16.11 -11.03
N MET A 90 -1.63 -15.65 -10.04
CA MET A 90 -0.31 -15.04 -10.24
C MET A 90 -0.36 -13.72 -11.05
N GLN A 91 -1.52 -13.05 -11.10
CA GLN A 91 -1.61 -11.71 -11.65
C GLN A 91 -1.18 -10.68 -10.60
N TYR A 92 -0.55 -9.61 -11.05
CA TYR A 92 -0.02 -8.58 -10.18
C TYR A 92 -0.80 -7.29 -10.30
N ALA A 93 -0.77 -6.48 -9.26
CA ALA A 93 -1.13 -5.08 -9.27
C ALA A 93 -0.17 -4.31 -8.37
N TYR A 94 0.04 -3.02 -8.67
CA TYR A 94 0.95 -2.17 -7.93
C TYR A 94 0.20 -0.98 -7.39
N VAL A 95 0.42 -0.66 -6.12
CA VAL A 95 -0.34 0.38 -5.43
C VAL A 95 0.60 1.32 -4.69
N GLN A 96 0.41 2.61 -4.91
CA GLN A 96 0.99 3.69 -4.14
C GLN A 96 -0.12 4.40 -3.37
N VAL A 97 0.11 4.75 -2.13
CA VAL A 97 -0.90 5.33 -1.23
C VAL A 97 -0.43 6.69 -0.73
N ALA A 98 -1.22 7.72 -0.91
CA ALA A 98 -0.91 9.06 -0.43
C ALA A 98 -2.16 9.76 0.12
N MET A 99 -1.97 10.75 1.00
CA MET A 99 -3.06 11.61 1.46
C MET A 99 -3.65 12.40 0.28
N THR A 100 -2.76 12.99 -0.50
CA THR A 100 -3.06 13.78 -1.70
C THR A 100 -1.80 13.88 -2.56
N ILE A 101 -1.98 14.08 -3.84
CA ILE A 101 -0.90 14.39 -4.79
C ILE A 101 -0.95 15.83 -5.29
N MET A 102 -1.96 16.60 -4.83
CA MET A 102 -2.25 17.95 -5.33
C MET A 102 -1.45 19.06 -4.66
N ASN A 103 -0.63 18.75 -3.64
CA ASN A 103 0.11 19.76 -2.87
C ASN A 103 1.22 20.43 -3.68
N SER A 104 1.91 19.67 -4.54
CA SER A 104 2.95 20.17 -5.42
C SER A 104 3.27 19.13 -6.49
N ARG A 105 3.87 19.58 -7.59
CA ARG A 105 4.37 18.70 -8.65
C ARG A 105 5.44 17.72 -8.15
N GLU A 106 6.25 18.15 -7.20
CA GLU A 106 7.26 17.29 -6.57
C GLU A 106 6.61 16.14 -5.79
N THR A 107 5.54 16.42 -5.03
CA THR A 107 4.77 15.39 -4.32
C THR A 107 4.14 14.42 -5.32
N GLU A 108 3.51 14.93 -6.36
CA GLU A 108 2.96 14.12 -7.42
C GLU A 108 4.02 13.20 -8.04
N ASP A 109 5.15 13.74 -8.50
CA ASP A 109 6.22 12.98 -9.13
C ASP A 109 6.78 11.90 -8.20
N ARG A 110 6.88 12.18 -6.90
CA ARG A 110 7.33 11.21 -5.91
C ARG A 110 6.42 9.98 -5.85
N GLU A 111 5.10 10.19 -5.88
CA GLU A 111 4.12 9.09 -5.78
C GLU A 111 3.98 8.30 -7.10
N TYR A 112 4.11 8.94 -8.25
CA TYR A 112 4.01 8.27 -9.55
C TYR A 112 5.30 7.58 -9.98
N ARG A 113 6.45 8.13 -9.65
CA ARG A 113 7.76 7.66 -10.12
C ARG A 113 8.06 6.18 -9.87
N PRO A 114 7.75 5.58 -8.71
CA PRO A 114 7.94 4.15 -8.52
C PRO A 114 7.15 3.32 -9.51
N LEU A 115 5.88 3.67 -9.73
CA LEU A 115 4.99 2.95 -10.64
C LEU A 115 5.39 3.12 -12.10
N GLU A 116 5.87 4.29 -12.51
CA GLU A 116 6.35 4.58 -13.86
C GLU A 116 7.60 3.77 -14.23
N GLN A 117 8.40 3.34 -13.24
CA GLN A 117 9.58 2.50 -13.47
C GLN A 117 9.26 1.01 -13.61
N ILE A 118 8.04 0.60 -13.36
CA ILE A 118 7.60 -0.79 -13.53
C ILE A 118 7.21 -1.01 -14.99
N ALA A 119 8.08 -1.70 -15.74
CA ALA A 119 7.92 -1.93 -17.18
C ALA A 119 7.15 -3.23 -17.46
N ASP A 120 5.91 -3.32 -16.97
CA ASP A 120 4.98 -4.39 -17.30
C ASP A 120 3.56 -3.85 -17.51
N ASN A 121 2.64 -4.72 -17.92
CA ASN A 121 1.26 -4.35 -18.27
C ASN A 121 0.26 -4.57 -17.13
N TYR A 122 0.72 -4.91 -15.94
CA TYR A 122 -0.17 -5.07 -14.80
C TYR A 122 -0.73 -3.73 -14.32
N PRO A 123 -1.94 -3.72 -13.75
CA PRO A 123 -2.57 -2.51 -13.25
C PRO A 123 -1.71 -1.78 -12.21
N LYS A 124 -1.68 -0.45 -12.32
CA LYS A 124 -0.96 0.43 -11.41
C LYS A 124 -1.92 1.48 -10.85
N PHE A 125 -1.93 1.63 -9.55
CA PHE A 125 -2.84 2.52 -8.84
C PHE A 125 -2.09 3.53 -7.98
N VAL A 126 -2.52 4.79 -8.04
CA VAL A 126 -2.27 5.77 -7.00
C VAL A 126 -3.59 5.97 -6.26
N MET A 127 -3.61 5.67 -4.97
CA MET A 127 -4.80 5.77 -4.12
C MET A 127 -4.67 6.95 -3.18
N THR A 128 -5.62 7.86 -3.22
CA THR A 128 -5.63 9.05 -2.35
C THR A 128 -6.97 9.19 -1.64
N ARG A 129 -6.96 10.01 -0.58
CA ARG A 129 -8.20 10.37 0.12
C ARG A 129 -9.01 11.44 -0.63
N GLY A 130 -8.36 12.24 -1.47
CA GLY A 130 -8.99 13.37 -2.14
C GLY A 130 -9.85 12.97 -3.34
N ASP A 131 -10.81 13.84 -3.68
CA ASP A 131 -11.77 13.63 -4.79
C ASP A 131 -11.22 14.05 -6.15
N MET A 132 -10.14 14.82 -6.17
CA MET A 132 -9.51 15.26 -7.41
C MET A 132 -8.66 14.14 -8.00
N ILE A 133 -9.15 13.59 -9.09
CA ILE A 133 -8.53 12.47 -9.81
C ILE A 133 -7.86 12.98 -11.08
N GLN A 134 -6.64 12.51 -11.33
CA GLN A 134 -5.91 12.83 -12.56
C GLN A 134 -5.51 11.55 -13.31
N LYS A 135 -5.19 11.72 -14.60
CA LYS A 135 -4.69 10.63 -15.45
C LYS A 135 -3.22 10.88 -15.76
N ARG A 136 -2.36 9.90 -15.50
CA ARG A 136 -0.94 10.01 -15.80
C ARG A 136 -0.37 8.64 -16.23
N ASN A 137 0.14 8.57 -17.45
CA ASN A 137 0.90 7.43 -17.99
C ASN A 137 0.22 6.06 -17.81
N GLY A 138 -1.13 6.00 -17.95
CA GLY A 138 -1.90 4.75 -17.77
C GLY A 138 -2.04 4.29 -16.32
N ILE A 139 -1.50 5.02 -15.35
CA ILE A 139 -1.66 4.75 -13.93
C ILE A 139 -3.05 5.24 -13.50
N ARG A 140 -3.80 4.38 -12.83
CA ARG A 140 -5.14 4.70 -12.33
C ARG A 140 -5.03 5.46 -11.01
N HIS A 141 -5.40 6.73 -11.02
CA HIS A 141 -5.58 7.47 -9.77
C HIS A 141 -7.02 7.28 -9.30
N VAL A 142 -7.21 6.83 -8.07
CA VAL A 142 -8.53 6.54 -7.50
C VAL A 142 -8.70 7.15 -6.11
N ASN A 143 -9.93 7.54 -5.79
CA ASN A 143 -10.33 7.90 -4.44
C ASN A 143 -10.45 6.62 -3.59
N LEU A 144 -9.67 6.49 -2.53
CA LEU A 144 -9.62 5.29 -1.70
C LEU A 144 -10.96 4.99 -0.99
N PRO A 145 -11.63 5.96 -0.34
CA PRO A 145 -12.95 5.73 0.23
C PRO A 145 -13.98 5.20 -0.78
N GLU A 146 -14.07 5.81 -1.95
CA GLU A 146 -15.00 5.40 -3.01
C GLU A 146 -14.65 3.99 -3.53
N PHE A 147 -13.35 3.71 -3.74
CA PHE A 147 -12.88 2.42 -4.20
C PHE A 147 -13.31 1.29 -3.25
N ILE A 148 -13.20 1.50 -1.93
CA ILE A 148 -13.61 0.52 -0.93
C ILE A 148 -15.14 0.39 -0.87
N GLN A 149 -15.89 1.50 -0.88
CA GLN A 149 -17.34 1.51 -0.84
C GLN A 149 -17.97 0.78 -2.03
N THR A 150 -17.37 0.92 -3.20
CA THR A 150 -17.83 0.26 -4.43
C THR A 150 -17.26 -1.14 -4.61
N GLN A 151 -16.55 -1.68 -3.61
CA GLN A 151 -15.88 -2.98 -3.67
C GLN A 151 -14.93 -3.08 -4.88
N GLY A 152 -14.15 -2.02 -5.10
CA GLY A 152 -13.22 -1.93 -6.22
C GLY A 152 -12.22 -3.08 -6.27
N SER A 153 -11.89 -3.53 -7.49
CA SER A 153 -10.92 -4.59 -7.74
C SER A 153 -9.59 -4.01 -8.24
N PHE A 154 -8.50 -4.67 -7.87
CA PHE A 154 -7.16 -4.34 -8.35
C PHE A 154 -6.80 -4.98 -9.71
N THR A 155 -7.79 -5.51 -10.40
CA THR A 155 -7.63 -6.11 -11.74
C THR A 155 -7.89 -5.13 -12.86
#